data_697c01f2ed07f6daf03ee74b91be4546
#
_entry.id   697c01f2ed07f6daf03ee74b91be4546
#
_cell.length_a   1.000
_cell.length_b   1.000
_cell.length_c   1.000
_cell.angle_alpha   90.00
_cell.angle_beta   90.00
_cell.angle_gamma   90.00
#
_symmetry.space_group_name_H-M   'P 1'
#
loop_
_entity.id
_entity.type
_entity.pdbx_description
1 polymer ?
#
loop_
_entity_poly.entity_id
_entity_poly.type
_entity_poly.pdbx_seq_one_letter_code
_entity_poly.pdbx_strand_id
1 'polypeptide(L)'
;LKDFLIYISKERNFSNHTVSAYDKDLKKFINYIKDMHHESFGDFHLINKSQIRQFMGIEFESGLSSKTVARRLASIKSFFNYLIQIELITDSPASHVKSPKVEKNIPNFVHNNKINFLMQIPNKNTLIGKRDLAILELFYATGMRLSELVALNIGSVNHNDNLVKVVGKGNKERMIPFGNKAMSALKVYLKERGLSWVSNQNTPLFSAKNNKRI
;
A
#
# COMPACT_ATOMS: atom_id res chain seq x y z
N LEU A 1 -6.33 18.68 13.01
CA LEU A 1 -5.74 17.66 12.12
C LEU A 1 -5.20 16.46 12.90
N LYS A 2 -4.43 16.69 13.99
CA LYS A 2 -3.86 15.58 14.77
C LYS A 2 -4.93 14.59 15.25
N ASP A 3 -6.01 15.07 15.81
CA ASP A 3 -7.11 14.25 16.34
C ASP A 3 -7.78 13.43 15.24
N PHE A 4 -7.98 14.01 14.06
CA PHE A 4 -8.47 13.28 12.88
C PHE A 4 -7.53 12.13 12.49
N LEU A 5 -6.20 12.35 12.48
CA LEU A 5 -5.23 11.30 12.15
C LEU A 5 -5.24 10.17 13.20
N ILE A 6 -5.43 10.51 14.48
CA ILE A 6 -5.62 9.53 15.55
C ILE A 6 -6.91 8.75 15.34
N TYR A 7 -8.02 9.43 15.04
CA TYR A 7 -9.32 8.83 14.75
C TYR A 7 -9.24 7.80 13.61
N ILE A 8 -8.70 8.20 12.44
CA ILE A 8 -8.61 7.26 11.31
C ILE A 8 -7.64 6.10 11.56
N SER A 9 -6.60 6.31 12.39
CA SER A 9 -5.66 5.26 12.76
C SER A 9 -6.25 4.29 13.78
N LYS A 10 -6.84 4.79 14.87
CA LYS A 10 -7.25 3.98 16.02
C LYS A 10 -8.68 3.46 15.90
N GLU A 11 -9.62 4.29 15.50
CA GLU A 11 -11.04 3.92 15.44
C GLU A 11 -11.42 3.32 14.08
N ARG A 12 -10.92 3.92 12.99
CA ARG A 12 -11.19 3.42 11.63
C ARG A 12 -10.22 2.35 11.16
N ASN A 13 -9.18 2.03 11.94
CA ASN A 13 -8.17 1.02 11.64
C ASN A 13 -7.52 1.18 10.24
N PHE A 14 -7.27 2.43 9.83
CA PHE A 14 -6.59 2.69 8.56
C PHE A 14 -5.11 2.30 8.66
N SER A 15 -4.55 1.77 7.57
CA SER A 15 -3.13 1.45 7.52
C SER A 15 -2.25 2.69 7.67
N ASN A 16 -1.03 2.54 8.22
CA ASN A 16 -0.07 3.63 8.35
C ASN A 16 0.19 4.37 7.02
N HIS A 17 0.21 3.65 5.90
CA HIS A 17 0.33 4.25 4.57
C HIS A 17 -0.86 5.15 4.22
N THR A 18 -2.07 4.73 4.56
CA THR A 18 -3.28 5.53 4.34
C THR A 18 -3.27 6.77 5.23
N VAL A 19 -2.95 6.63 6.52
CA VAL A 19 -2.85 7.75 7.46
C VAL A 19 -1.81 8.77 6.98
N SER A 20 -0.62 8.32 6.57
CA SER A 20 0.43 9.19 6.02
C SER A 20 0.01 9.89 4.73
N ALA A 21 -0.74 9.21 3.85
CA ALA A 21 -1.27 9.84 2.63
C ALA A 21 -2.29 10.94 2.96
N TYR A 22 -3.20 10.68 3.90
CA TYR A 22 -4.19 11.65 4.37
C TYR A 22 -3.51 12.86 5.03
N ASP A 23 -2.51 12.64 5.89
CA ASP A 23 -1.74 13.71 6.52
C ASP A 23 -1.10 14.64 5.48
N LYS A 24 -0.43 14.06 4.48
CA LYS A 24 0.19 14.84 3.39
C LYS A 24 -0.83 15.63 2.56
N ASP A 25 -1.96 15.00 2.23
CA ASP A 25 -3.01 15.64 1.43
C ASP A 25 -3.65 16.80 2.19
N LEU A 26 -3.98 16.60 3.47
CA LEU A 26 -4.64 17.61 4.30
C LEU A 26 -3.69 18.75 4.67
N LYS A 27 -2.42 18.49 4.95
CA LYS A 27 -1.42 19.54 5.14
C LYS A 27 -1.30 20.45 3.92
N LYS A 28 -1.33 19.87 2.71
CA LYS A 28 -1.30 20.65 1.48
C LYS A 28 -2.52 21.53 1.31
N PHE A 29 -3.71 21.00 1.61
CA PHE A 29 -4.94 21.75 1.58
C PHE A 29 -4.96 22.86 2.64
N ILE A 30 -4.56 22.57 3.87
CA ILE A 30 -4.49 23.57 4.97
C ILE A 30 -3.51 24.69 4.64
N ASN A 31 -2.34 24.36 4.07
CA ASN A 31 -1.38 25.37 3.63
C ASN A 31 -1.96 26.24 2.51
N TYR A 32 -2.65 25.65 1.55
CA TYR A 32 -3.36 26.42 0.51
C TYR A 32 -4.38 27.40 1.12
N ILE A 33 -5.21 26.96 2.07
CA ILE A 33 -6.16 27.84 2.76
C ILE A 33 -5.41 28.96 3.50
N LYS A 34 -4.31 28.63 4.17
CA LYS A 34 -3.48 29.62 4.87
C LYS A 34 -2.90 30.67 3.92
N ASP A 35 -2.42 30.26 2.75
CA ASP A 35 -1.67 31.13 1.84
C ASP A 35 -2.61 31.97 0.96
N MET A 36 -3.77 31.43 0.57
CA MET A 36 -4.68 32.05 -0.41
C MET A 36 -5.98 32.58 0.20
N HIS A 37 -6.34 32.14 1.40
CA HIS A 37 -7.62 32.45 2.07
C HIS A 37 -7.38 32.64 3.57
N HIS A 38 -6.56 33.64 3.93
CA HIS A 38 -6.15 33.92 5.31
C HIS A 38 -7.34 34.08 6.27
N GLU A 39 -8.45 34.63 5.79
CA GLU A 39 -9.68 34.82 6.55
C GLU A 39 -10.35 33.52 6.98
N SER A 40 -10.15 32.45 6.20
CA SER A 40 -10.69 31.10 6.49
C SER A 40 -9.69 30.22 7.26
N PHE A 41 -8.46 30.70 7.50
CA PHE A 41 -7.45 29.91 8.19
C PHE A 41 -7.70 29.90 9.70
N GLY A 42 -7.85 28.69 10.24
CA GLY A 42 -8.16 28.47 11.66
C GLY A 42 -9.65 28.32 11.97
N ASP A 43 -10.55 28.72 11.07
CA ASP A 43 -11.99 28.53 11.20
C ASP A 43 -12.55 27.70 10.05
N PHE A 44 -12.89 26.43 10.33
CA PHE A 44 -13.44 25.51 9.31
C PHE A 44 -14.83 25.87 8.83
N HIS A 45 -15.59 26.72 9.55
CA HIS A 45 -16.90 27.22 9.13
C HIS A 45 -16.80 28.17 7.93
N LEU A 46 -15.69 28.89 7.81
CA LEU A 46 -15.46 29.85 6.73
C LEU A 46 -14.98 29.20 5.42
N ILE A 47 -14.58 27.92 5.48
CA ILE A 47 -14.16 27.19 4.27
C ILE A 47 -15.39 26.82 3.46
N ASN A 48 -15.39 27.22 2.19
CA ASN A 48 -16.50 27.00 1.28
C ASN A 48 -16.16 26.10 0.10
N LYS A 49 -17.20 25.67 -0.63
CA LYS A 49 -17.07 24.82 -1.82
C LYS A 49 -16.17 25.41 -2.90
N SER A 50 -16.19 26.74 -3.07
CA SER A 50 -15.41 27.40 -4.13
C SER A 50 -13.92 27.30 -3.86
N GLN A 51 -13.49 27.50 -2.63
CA GLN A 51 -12.09 27.37 -2.21
C GLN A 51 -11.57 25.94 -2.42
N ILE A 52 -12.39 24.91 -2.10
CA ILE A 52 -12.01 23.51 -2.36
C ILE A 52 -11.88 23.25 -3.87
N ARG A 53 -12.80 23.79 -4.69
CA ARG A 53 -12.73 23.65 -6.15
C ARG A 53 -11.49 24.36 -6.74
N GLN A 54 -11.17 25.54 -6.24
CA GLN A 54 -9.98 26.29 -6.65
C GLN A 54 -8.70 25.52 -6.31
N PHE A 55 -8.61 24.98 -5.10
CA PHE A 55 -7.49 24.08 -4.72
C PHE A 55 -7.36 22.92 -5.71
N MET A 56 -8.47 22.26 -6.06
CA MET A 56 -8.46 21.16 -7.04
C MET A 56 -7.99 21.62 -8.43
N GLY A 57 -8.36 22.85 -8.85
CA GLY A 57 -7.90 23.46 -10.10
C GLY A 57 -6.39 23.66 -10.11
N ILE A 58 -5.83 24.27 -9.07
CA ILE A 58 -4.37 24.47 -8.89
C ILE A 58 -3.63 23.13 -8.93
N GLU A 59 -4.19 22.10 -8.31
CA GLU A 59 -3.60 20.76 -8.34
C GLU A 59 -3.55 20.16 -9.76
N PHE A 60 -4.58 20.41 -10.58
CA PHE A 60 -4.57 20.00 -11.99
C PHE A 60 -3.57 20.82 -12.82
N GLU A 61 -3.53 22.14 -12.64
CA GLU A 61 -2.58 23.03 -13.32
C GLU A 61 -1.13 22.68 -12.98
N SER A 62 -0.87 22.16 -11.78
CA SER A 62 0.45 21.65 -11.37
C SER A 62 0.82 20.29 -12.01
N GLY A 63 -0.01 19.76 -12.92
CA GLY A 63 0.25 18.54 -13.68
C GLY A 63 -0.11 17.24 -12.94
N LEU A 64 -0.88 17.29 -11.85
CA LEU A 64 -1.28 16.09 -11.15
C LEU A 64 -2.39 15.32 -11.89
N SER A 65 -2.28 13.99 -11.86
CA SER A 65 -3.28 13.12 -12.49
C SER A 65 -4.65 13.21 -11.80
N SER A 66 -5.74 13.01 -12.57
CA SER A 66 -7.12 12.95 -12.05
C SER A 66 -7.27 11.97 -10.88
N LYS A 67 -6.52 10.86 -10.89
CA LYS A 67 -6.50 9.88 -9.81
C LYS A 67 -5.93 10.46 -8.50
N THR A 68 -4.86 11.24 -8.58
CA THR A 68 -4.24 11.89 -7.41
C THR A 68 -5.16 12.97 -6.87
N VAL A 69 -5.72 13.80 -7.74
CA VAL A 69 -6.63 14.88 -7.34
C VAL A 69 -7.91 14.31 -6.72
N ALA A 70 -8.50 13.25 -7.29
CA ALA A 70 -9.66 12.55 -6.71
C ALA A 70 -9.35 11.98 -5.31
N ARG A 71 -8.15 11.39 -5.11
CA ARG A 71 -7.73 10.89 -3.79
C ARG A 71 -7.63 12.02 -2.76
N ARG A 72 -7.02 13.16 -3.12
CA ARG A 72 -6.95 14.34 -2.23
C ARG A 72 -8.32 14.88 -1.85
N LEU A 73 -9.23 14.96 -2.80
CA LEU A 73 -10.61 15.33 -2.50
C LEU A 73 -11.26 14.34 -1.53
N ALA A 74 -11.00 13.04 -1.69
CA ALA A 74 -11.51 12.03 -0.75
C ALA A 74 -10.95 12.23 0.67
N SER A 75 -9.66 12.60 0.81
CA SER A 75 -9.06 12.94 2.11
C SER A 75 -9.72 14.16 2.73
N ILE A 76 -9.98 15.22 1.93
CA ILE A 76 -10.67 16.43 2.38
C ILE A 76 -12.11 16.11 2.81
N LYS A 77 -12.87 15.35 2.00
CA LYS A 77 -14.22 14.92 2.37
C LYS A 77 -14.25 14.13 3.66
N SER A 78 -13.32 13.20 3.83
CA SER A 78 -13.21 12.41 5.06
C SER A 78 -12.92 13.28 6.29
N PHE A 79 -12.09 14.31 6.15
CA PHE A 79 -11.78 15.24 7.21
C PHE A 79 -13.00 16.09 7.60
N PHE A 80 -13.71 16.67 6.62
CA PHE A 80 -14.92 17.44 6.91
C PHE A 80 -16.04 16.58 7.51
N ASN A 81 -16.19 15.34 7.09
CA ASN A 81 -17.14 14.40 7.71
C ASN A 81 -16.79 14.09 9.18
N TYR A 82 -15.49 14.00 9.50
CA TYR A 82 -15.05 13.88 10.88
C TYR A 82 -15.39 15.14 11.69
N LEU A 83 -15.21 16.35 11.13
CA LEU A 83 -15.57 17.59 11.81
C LEU A 83 -17.08 17.67 12.14
N ILE A 84 -17.94 17.15 11.24
CA ILE A 84 -19.38 17.01 11.52
C ILE A 84 -19.61 16.01 12.65
N GLN A 85 -18.93 14.85 12.62
CA GLN A 85 -19.09 13.80 13.62
C GLN A 85 -18.75 14.26 15.04
N ILE A 86 -17.79 15.19 15.17
CA ILE A 86 -17.42 15.80 16.46
C ILE A 86 -18.16 17.13 16.72
N GLU A 87 -19.22 17.41 15.96
CA GLU A 87 -20.09 18.59 16.09
C GLU A 87 -19.35 19.94 15.98
N LEU A 88 -18.16 19.96 15.37
CA LEU A 88 -17.39 21.18 15.16
C LEU A 88 -17.98 22.04 14.04
N ILE A 89 -18.61 21.43 13.05
CA ILE A 89 -19.32 22.06 11.94
C ILE A 89 -20.65 21.33 11.70
N THR A 90 -21.62 22.01 11.13
CA THR A 90 -22.96 21.44 10.85
C THR A 90 -23.08 20.85 9.45
N ASP A 91 -22.32 21.36 8.47
CA ASP A 91 -22.33 20.88 7.09
C ASP A 91 -20.92 20.83 6.49
N SER A 92 -20.75 19.97 5.49
CA SER A 92 -19.46 19.78 4.83
C SER A 92 -19.40 20.55 3.50
N PRO A 93 -18.54 21.56 3.37
CA PRO A 93 -18.35 22.26 2.10
C PRO A 93 -17.79 21.34 0.99
N ALA A 94 -17.19 20.22 1.37
CA ALA A 94 -16.64 19.24 0.43
C ALA A 94 -17.68 18.26 -0.12
N SER A 95 -18.86 18.11 0.52
CA SER A 95 -19.90 17.15 0.10
C SER A 95 -20.33 17.36 -1.34
N HIS A 96 -20.56 18.62 -1.70
CA HIS A 96 -21.04 19.03 -3.03
C HIS A 96 -19.95 19.22 -4.09
N VAL A 97 -18.68 18.92 -3.77
CA VAL A 97 -17.60 18.94 -4.77
C VAL A 97 -17.56 17.61 -5.50
N LYS A 98 -17.78 17.66 -6.82
CA LYS A 98 -17.74 16.46 -7.68
C LYS A 98 -16.30 15.97 -7.81
N SER A 99 -16.11 14.67 -7.64
CA SER A 99 -14.80 14.03 -7.88
C SER A 99 -14.48 14.04 -9.39
N PRO A 100 -13.22 14.27 -9.76
CA PRO A 100 -12.80 14.12 -11.14
C PRO A 100 -13.10 12.72 -11.67
N LYS A 101 -13.43 12.62 -12.96
CA LYS A 101 -13.52 11.33 -13.63
C LYS A 101 -12.11 10.71 -13.70
N VAL A 102 -11.99 9.50 -13.20
CA VAL A 102 -10.76 8.71 -13.26
C VAL A 102 -10.94 7.62 -14.30
N GLU A 103 -10.13 7.65 -15.34
CA GLU A 103 -10.12 6.59 -16.35
C GLU A 103 -9.65 5.28 -15.69
N LYS A 104 -10.42 4.22 -15.95
CA LYS A 104 -10.04 2.86 -15.53
C LYS A 104 -9.12 2.28 -16.58
N ASN A 105 -7.82 2.42 -16.39
CA ASN A 105 -6.86 1.73 -17.24
C ASN A 105 -6.97 0.22 -17.02
N ILE A 106 -7.15 -0.52 -18.11
CA ILE A 106 -7.08 -1.98 -18.09
C ILE A 106 -5.63 -2.36 -17.79
N PRO A 107 -5.38 -3.23 -16.79
CA PRO A 107 -4.03 -3.68 -16.50
C PRO A 107 -3.38 -4.32 -17.72
N ASN A 108 -2.14 -3.96 -18.01
CA ASN A 108 -1.37 -4.62 -19.06
C ASN A 108 -1.03 -6.04 -18.66
N PHE A 109 -1.37 -7.01 -19.50
CA PHE A 109 -0.98 -8.40 -19.31
C PHE A 109 0.48 -8.61 -19.67
N VAL A 110 1.19 -9.37 -18.84
CA VAL A 110 2.53 -9.85 -19.15
C VAL A 110 2.39 -11.22 -19.86
N HIS A 111 2.83 -11.31 -21.11
CA HIS A 111 2.80 -12.56 -21.86
C HIS A 111 3.72 -13.63 -21.24
N ASN A 112 3.33 -14.90 -21.32
CA ASN A 112 4.06 -16.04 -20.76
C ASN A 112 5.55 -16.07 -21.17
N ASN A 113 5.88 -15.71 -22.41
CA ASN A 113 7.26 -15.65 -22.89
C ASN A 113 8.11 -14.65 -22.07
N LYS A 114 7.55 -13.49 -21.72
CA LYS A 114 8.22 -12.49 -20.87
C LYS A 114 8.39 -12.99 -19.44
N ILE A 115 7.42 -13.73 -18.91
CA ILE A 115 7.51 -14.36 -17.59
C ILE A 115 8.61 -15.41 -17.57
N ASN A 116 8.65 -16.29 -18.58
CA ASN A 116 9.70 -17.30 -18.70
C ASN A 116 11.10 -16.65 -18.80
N PHE A 117 11.23 -15.55 -19.52
CA PHE A 117 12.47 -14.79 -19.59
C PHE A 117 12.85 -14.21 -18.21
N LEU A 118 11.91 -13.60 -17.49
CA LEU A 118 12.13 -13.07 -16.13
C LEU A 118 12.66 -14.14 -15.16
N MET A 119 12.16 -15.38 -15.25
CA MET A 119 12.61 -16.49 -14.40
C MET A 119 14.05 -16.95 -14.72
N GLN A 120 14.60 -16.54 -15.86
CA GLN A 120 15.98 -16.89 -16.26
C GLN A 120 17.01 -15.82 -15.88
N ILE A 121 16.59 -14.60 -15.57
CA ILE A 121 17.49 -13.47 -15.24
C ILE A 121 18.32 -13.73 -13.96
N PRO A 122 17.75 -14.28 -12.85
CA PRO A 122 18.52 -14.44 -11.64
C PRO A 122 19.69 -15.41 -11.81
N ASN A 123 20.89 -15.00 -11.39
CA ASN A 123 22.08 -15.84 -11.44
C ASN A 123 22.00 -16.95 -10.39
N LYS A 124 21.66 -18.17 -10.82
CA LYS A 124 21.43 -19.34 -9.95
C LYS A 124 22.68 -19.82 -9.20
N ASN A 125 23.87 -19.30 -9.52
CA ASN A 125 25.12 -19.64 -8.84
C ASN A 125 25.40 -18.73 -7.60
N THR A 126 24.56 -17.73 -7.35
CA THR A 126 24.72 -16.81 -6.23
C THR A 126 23.55 -16.93 -5.23
N LEU A 127 23.81 -16.68 -3.94
CA LEU A 127 22.76 -16.62 -2.91
C LEU A 127 21.66 -15.62 -3.28
N ILE A 128 22.04 -14.43 -3.77
CA ILE A 128 21.10 -13.39 -4.19
C ILE A 128 20.24 -13.87 -5.34
N GLY A 129 20.83 -14.47 -6.36
CA GLY A 129 20.08 -14.97 -7.51
C GLY A 129 19.16 -16.15 -7.16
N LYS A 130 19.58 -17.05 -6.26
CA LYS A 130 18.72 -18.12 -5.72
C LYS A 130 17.53 -17.52 -4.95
N ARG A 131 17.77 -16.47 -4.15
CA ARG A 131 16.72 -15.72 -3.46
C ARG A 131 15.73 -15.11 -4.45
N ASP A 132 16.24 -14.39 -5.43
CA ASP A 132 15.42 -13.64 -6.38
C ASP A 132 14.59 -14.60 -7.25
N LEU A 133 15.14 -15.75 -7.63
CA LEU A 133 14.37 -16.80 -8.30
C LEU A 133 13.26 -17.35 -7.40
N ALA A 134 13.55 -17.62 -6.13
CA ALA A 134 12.54 -18.12 -5.18
C ALA A 134 11.43 -17.09 -4.94
N ILE A 135 11.78 -15.81 -4.89
CA ILE A 135 10.80 -14.71 -4.83
C ILE A 135 9.90 -14.71 -6.07
N LEU A 136 10.49 -14.74 -7.27
CA LEU A 136 9.74 -14.70 -8.52
C LEU A 136 8.82 -15.91 -8.68
N GLU A 137 9.30 -17.11 -8.40
CA GLU A 137 8.52 -18.35 -8.49
C GLU A 137 7.35 -18.36 -7.51
N LEU A 138 7.59 -17.96 -6.24
CA LEU A 138 6.53 -17.90 -5.24
C LEU A 138 5.51 -16.79 -5.55
N PHE A 139 5.98 -15.64 -5.97
CA PHE A 139 5.13 -14.49 -6.33
C PHE A 139 4.21 -14.81 -7.51
N TYR A 140 4.78 -15.43 -8.54
CA TYR A 140 4.03 -15.86 -9.73
C TYR A 140 3.01 -16.95 -9.41
N ALA A 141 3.40 -17.94 -8.60
CA ALA A 141 2.52 -19.07 -8.25
C ALA A 141 1.34 -18.64 -7.36
N THR A 142 1.50 -17.60 -6.53
CA THR A 142 0.52 -17.25 -5.49
C THR A 142 -0.27 -15.97 -5.78
N GLY A 143 0.26 -15.07 -6.61
CA GLY A 143 -0.34 -13.75 -6.82
C GLY A 143 -0.50 -12.92 -5.54
N MET A 144 0.26 -13.21 -4.48
CA MET A 144 0.20 -12.46 -3.23
C MET A 144 0.67 -11.01 -3.44
N ARG A 145 0.34 -10.11 -2.51
CA ARG A 145 0.83 -8.72 -2.56
C ARG A 145 2.31 -8.66 -2.18
N LEU A 146 3.05 -7.67 -2.72
CA LEU A 146 4.47 -7.48 -2.37
C LEU A 146 4.69 -7.36 -0.86
N SER A 147 3.85 -6.62 -0.16
CA SER A 147 3.94 -6.48 1.30
C SER A 147 3.71 -7.80 2.05
N GLU A 148 2.87 -8.68 1.54
CA GLU A 148 2.62 -10.02 2.09
C GLU A 148 3.85 -10.90 1.88
N LEU A 149 4.47 -10.86 0.70
CA LEU A 149 5.69 -11.60 0.39
C LEU A 149 6.85 -11.16 1.28
N VAL A 150 7.07 -9.85 1.42
CA VAL A 150 8.13 -9.29 2.28
C VAL A 150 7.92 -9.70 3.75
N ALA A 151 6.68 -9.80 4.21
CA ALA A 151 6.35 -10.15 5.59
C ALA A 151 6.54 -11.64 5.94
N LEU A 152 6.74 -12.53 4.94
CA LEU A 152 6.83 -13.96 5.17
C LEU A 152 8.01 -14.34 6.08
N ASN A 153 7.74 -15.28 6.97
CA ASN A 153 8.73 -16.01 7.77
C ASN A 153 8.82 -17.47 7.29
N ILE A 154 9.83 -18.20 7.73
CA ILE A 154 9.95 -19.65 7.45
C ILE A 154 8.66 -20.35 7.90
N GLY A 155 8.15 -20.05 9.09
CA GLY A 155 6.90 -20.61 9.61
C GLY A 155 5.63 -20.23 8.85
N SER A 156 5.72 -19.30 7.90
CA SER A 156 4.59 -18.99 7.02
C SER A 156 4.38 -20.07 5.95
N VAL A 157 5.35 -20.95 5.72
CA VAL A 157 5.30 -21.98 4.67
C VAL A 157 5.05 -23.36 5.27
N ASN A 158 3.90 -23.96 4.96
CA ASN A 158 3.69 -25.38 5.15
C ASN A 158 4.29 -26.13 3.95
N HIS A 159 5.48 -26.66 4.14
CA HIS A 159 6.27 -27.31 3.08
C HIS A 159 5.76 -28.73 2.75
N ASN A 160 4.94 -29.34 3.61
CA ASN A 160 4.35 -30.66 3.35
C ASN A 160 3.19 -30.57 2.36
N ASP A 161 2.37 -29.55 2.53
CA ASP A 161 1.14 -29.35 1.73
C ASP A 161 1.30 -28.30 0.63
N ASN A 162 2.50 -27.71 0.45
CA ASN A 162 2.74 -26.61 -0.47
C ASN A 162 1.79 -25.43 -0.27
N LEU A 163 1.57 -25.01 0.98
CA LEU A 163 0.72 -23.90 1.34
C LEU A 163 1.56 -22.76 1.96
N VAL A 164 1.21 -21.52 1.66
CA VAL A 164 1.79 -20.34 2.32
C VAL A 164 0.70 -19.53 3.01
N LYS A 165 0.93 -19.24 4.29
CA LYS A 165 0.06 -18.38 5.10
C LYS A 165 0.46 -16.92 4.89
N VAL A 166 -0.48 -16.09 4.46
CA VAL A 166 -0.28 -14.66 4.31
C VAL A 166 -1.29 -13.88 5.16
N VAL A 167 -0.85 -12.71 5.65
CA VAL A 167 -1.69 -11.80 6.43
C VAL A 167 -2.01 -10.58 5.55
N GLY A 168 -3.28 -10.42 5.20
CA GLY A 168 -3.76 -9.36 4.33
C GLY A 168 -4.28 -8.14 5.08
N LYS A 169 -4.97 -7.27 4.35
CA LYS A 169 -5.60 -6.06 4.89
C LYS A 169 -6.57 -6.41 6.03
N GLY A 170 -6.47 -5.68 7.14
CA GLY A 170 -7.31 -5.90 8.31
C GLY A 170 -6.91 -7.14 9.13
N ASN A 171 -5.63 -7.54 9.04
CA ASN A 171 -5.06 -8.69 9.75
C ASN A 171 -5.75 -10.03 9.43
N LYS A 172 -6.36 -10.13 8.24
CA LYS A 172 -7.02 -11.37 7.79
C LYS A 172 -5.98 -12.33 7.23
N GLU A 173 -5.92 -13.52 7.83
CA GLU A 173 -5.06 -14.61 7.37
C GLU A 173 -5.75 -15.39 6.23
N ARG A 174 -4.95 -15.84 5.26
CA ARG A 174 -5.36 -16.80 4.24
C ARG A 174 -4.22 -17.73 3.86
N MET A 175 -4.57 -18.96 3.54
CA MET A 175 -3.64 -19.96 2.99
C MET A 175 -3.72 -19.93 1.46
N ILE A 176 -2.57 -19.92 0.80
CA ILE A 176 -2.49 -19.93 -0.66
C ILE A 176 -1.68 -21.15 -1.09
N PRO A 177 -2.21 -22.03 -1.96
CA PRO A 177 -1.45 -23.13 -2.51
C PRO A 177 -0.44 -22.62 -3.56
N PHE A 178 0.71 -23.30 -3.65
CA PHE A 178 1.70 -23.02 -4.67
C PHE A 178 2.36 -24.30 -5.21
N GLY A 179 2.87 -24.23 -6.45
CA GLY A 179 3.37 -25.40 -7.16
C GLY A 179 4.79 -25.83 -6.78
N ASN A 180 5.20 -27.00 -7.28
CA ASN A 180 6.50 -27.62 -6.99
C ASN A 180 7.70 -26.78 -7.48
N LYS A 181 7.56 -25.96 -8.52
CA LYS A 181 8.63 -25.06 -8.98
C LYS A 181 9.02 -24.05 -7.89
N ALA A 182 8.05 -23.38 -7.31
CA ALA A 182 8.28 -22.46 -6.20
C ALA A 182 8.84 -23.18 -4.97
N MET A 183 8.33 -24.36 -4.61
CA MET A 183 8.85 -25.19 -3.53
C MET A 183 10.33 -25.55 -3.75
N SER A 184 10.70 -25.99 -4.95
CA SER A 184 12.08 -26.35 -5.29
C SER A 184 13.02 -25.13 -5.19
N ALA A 185 12.59 -23.97 -5.70
CA ALA A 185 13.36 -22.74 -5.61
C ALA A 185 13.56 -22.30 -4.14
N LEU A 186 12.52 -22.38 -3.31
CA LEU A 186 12.60 -22.10 -1.87
C LEU A 186 13.58 -23.04 -1.16
N LYS A 187 13.52 -24.35 -1.42
CA LYS A 187 14.43 -25.35 -0.84
C LYS A 187 15.90 -25.04 -1.17
N VAL A 188 16.18 -24.73 -2.44
CA VAL A 188 17.54 -24.37 -2.90
C VAL A 188 18.03 -23.09 -2.21
N TYR A 189 17.18 -22.08 -2.12
CA TYR A 189 17.53 -20.82 -1.46
C TYR A 189 17.78 -21.00 0.05
N LEU A 190 16.89 -21.69 0.77
CA LEU A 190 17.06 -21.93 2.22
C LEU A 190 18.33 -22.74 2.50
N LYS A 191 18.61 -23.78 1.73
CA LYS A 191 19.85 -24.57 1.85
C LYS A 191 21.08 -23.69 1.70
N GLU A 192 21.11 -22.79 0.73
CA GLU A 192 22.23 -21.87 0.53
C GLU A 192 22.43 -20.88 1.67
N ARG A 193 21.34 -20.52 2.38
CA ARG A 193 21.40 -19.72 3.60
C ARG A 193 21.84 -20.50 4.83
N GLY A 194 22.07 -21.80 4.74
CA GLY A 194 22.28 -22.67 5.91
C GLY A 194 21.04 -22.87 6.78
N LEU A 195 19.85 -22.70 6.19
CA LEU A 195 18.56 -22.81 6.86
C LEU A 195 17.75 -23.99 6.32
N SER A 196 16.80 -24.44 7.11
CA SER A 196 15.84 -25.49 6.75
C SER A 196 14.44 -25.16 7.27
N TRP A 197 13.47 -25.99 6.95
CA TRP A 197 12.08 -25.81 7.42
C TRP A 197 11.91 -25.97 8.93
N VAL A 198 12.87 -26.60 9.61
CA VAL A 198 12.89 -26.73 11.08
C VAL A 198 13.67 -25.61 11.77
N SER A 199 14.25 -24.68 11.01
CA SER A 199 14.88 -23.49 11.57
C SER A 199 13.86 -22.62 12.31
N ASN A 200 14.35 -21.62 13.08
CA ASN A 200 13.46 -20.74 13.83
C ASN A 200 12.35 -20.16 12.92
N GLN A 201 11.11 -20.48 13.26
CA GLN A 201 9.92 -20.17 12.46
C GLN A 201 9.68 -18.66 12.27
N ASN A 202 10.21 -17.83 13.16
CA ASN A 202 10.13 -16.36 13.07
C ASN A 202 11.22 -15.74 12.19
N THR A 203 12.15 -16.55 11.68
CA THR A 203 13.19 -16.07 10.76
C THR A 203 12.55 -15.59 9.45
N PRO A 204 12.91 -14.39 8.94
CA PRO A 204 12.42 -13.92 7.64
C PRO A 204 12.70 -14.92 6.53
N LEU A 205 11.69 -15.28 5.75
CA LEU A 205 11.83 -16.20 4.62
C LEU A 205 12.82 -15.62 3.60
N PHE A 206 12.68 -14.36 3.27
CA PHE A 206 13.59 -13.64 2.37
C PHE A 206 14.37 -12.56 3.12
N SER A 207 15.68 -12.50 2.86
CA SER A 207 16.56 -11.54 3.54
C SER A 207 17.48 -10.80 2.57
N ALA A 208 17.85 -9.57 2.96
CA ALA A 208 18.95 -8.80 2.38
C ALA A 208 20.33 -9.39 2.79
N LYS A 209 21.43 -8.79 2.29
CA LYS A 209 22.80 -9.24 2.59
C LYS A 209 23.11 -9.42 4.09
N ASN A 210 22.47 -8.64 4.96
CA ASN A 210 22.75 -8.61 6.41
C ASN A 210 21.79 -9.49 7.22
N ASN A 211 21.17 -10.49 6.61
CA ASN A 211 20.11 -11.31 7.20
C ASN A 211 18.88 -10.52 7.70
N LYS A 212 18.81 -9.22 7.44
CA LYS A 212 17.61 -8.42 7.68
C LYS A 212 16.57 -8.74 6.62
N ARG A 213 15.29 -8.57 6.98
CA ARG A 213 14.17 -8.67 6.05
C ARG A 213 14.38 -7.73 4.85
N ILE A 214 14.03 -8.18 3.64
CA ILE A 214 14.10 -7.36 2.43
C ILE A 214 13.08 -6.22 2.46
#